data_5b20f05875c9d8c92d17668d84b01b54
#
_entry.id   5b20f05875c9d8c92d17668d84b01b54
#
_cell.length_a   1.000
_cell.length_b   1.000
_cell.length_c   1.000
_cell.angle_alpha   90.00
_cell.angle_beta   90.00
_cell.angle_gamma   90.00
#
_symmetry.space_group_name_H-M   'P 1'
#
loop_
_entity.id
_entity.type
_entity.pdbx_description
1 polymer ?
#
loop_
_entity_poly.entity_id
_entity_poly.type
_entity_poly.pdbx_seq_one_letter_code
_entity_poly.pdbx_strand_id
1 'polypeptide(L)'
;ILGSARVLDVQEKDGVIFHRTDAPLSVGDCVEGRIDWDLRFMKMQQHTGEHIVSGLVHKRFGYQNVGFHLGSEDCTMDFNGEITKEEIREIEWEANRAVVRNLEVEVTYPDQKVLQTLVYRSKIEIEGQVRIVTIPEYDVCACCAPHVKQTGEIGQIRLTGVQRYKGGVRVTMLCGF
;
A
#
# COMPACT_ATOMS: atom_id res chain seq x y z
N ILE A 1 4.91 5.82 20.17
CA ILE A 1 5.03 6.29 21.55
C ILE A 1 4.45 7.70 21.59
N LEU A 2 3.71 8.01 22.65
CA LEU A 2 3.20 9.36 22.98
C LEU A 2 3.71 9.71 24.39
N GLY A 3 4.70 10.59 24.49
CA GLY A 3 5.42 10.84 25.75
C GLY A 3 6.07 9.56 26.28
N SER A 4 5.63 9.08 27.44
CA SER A 4 6.08 7.82 28.06
C SER A 4 5.20 6.63 27.70
N ALA A 5 3.99 6.85 27.14
CA ALA A 5 3.02 5.80 26.86
C ALA A 5 3.27 5.15 25.49
N ARG A 6 3.23 3.82 25.44
CA ARG A 6 3.29 3.08 24.19
C ARG A 6 1.89 3.05 23.56
N VAL A 7 1.79 3.36 22.27
CA VAL A 7 0.58 3.15 21.50
C VAL A 7 0.50 1.67 21.11
N LEU A 8 -0.57 1.00 21.52
CA LEU A 8 -0.84 -0.41 21.25
C LEU A 8 -1.70 -0.60 20.00
N ASP A 9 -2.58 0.37 19.72
CA ASP A 9 -3.50 0.31 18.60
C ASP A 9 -3.97 1.72 18.23
N VAL A 10 -4.32 1.93 16.96
CA VAL A 10 -4.87 3.19 16.47
C VAL A 10 -6.08 2.86 15.60
N GLN A 11 -7.22 3.44 15.91
CA GLN A 11 -8.47 3.27 15.17
C GLN A 11 -9.09 4.62 14.86
N GLU A 12 -9.77 4.70 13.73
CA GLU A 12 -10.61 5.83 13.36
C GLU A 12 -12.08 5.40 13.47
N LYS A 13 -12.88 6.21 14.13
CA LYS A 13 -14.32 6.03 14.20
C LYS A 13 -15.00 7.40 14.16
N ASP A 14 -15.91 7.58 13.22
CA ASP A 14 -16.70 8.83 13.05
C ASP A 14 -15.82 10.10 12.95
N GLY A 15 -14.68 10.00 12.23
CA GLY A 15 -13.72 11.09 12.05
C GLY A 15 -12.84 11.36 13.28
N VAL A 16 -12.96 10.58 14.34
CA VAL A 16 -12.13 10.68 15.55
C VAL A 16 -11.08 9.57 15.56
N ILE A 17 -9.81 9.95 15.77
CA ILE A 17 -8.69 9.00 15.87
C ILE A 17 -8.46 8.63 17.33
N PHE A 18 -8.63 7.34 17.64
CA PHE A 18 -8.42 6.78 18.98
C PHE A 18 -7.07 6.09 19.06
N HIS A 19 -6.28 6.48 20.05
CA HIS A 19 -5.03 5.80 20.38
C HIS A 19 -5.21 5.00 21.66
N ARG A 20 -5.14 3.68 21.58
CA ARG A 20 -5.10 2.81 22.76
C ARG A 20 -3.66 2.73 23.25
N THR A 21 -3.39 3.13 24.49
CA THR A 21 -2.07 3.19 25.09
C THR A 21 -1.96 2.25 26.29
N ASP A 22 -0.73 1.88 26.65
CA ASP A 22 -0.42 1.03 27.82
C ASP A 22 -0.45 1.82 29.15
N ALA A 23 -0.42 3.15 29.08
CA ALA A 23 -0.53 4.04 30.24
C ALA A 23 -1.46 5.23 29.90
N PRO A 24 -2.17 5.79 30.88
CA PRO A 24 -3.04 6.95 30.67
C PRO A 24 -2.23 8.21 30.36
N LEU A 25 -2.83 9.10 29.57
CA LEU A 25 -2.36 10.45 29.31
C LEU A 25 -3.42 11.45 29.81
N SER A 26 -2.99 12.59 30.33
CA SER A 26 -3.91 13.61 30.79
C SER A 26 -4.41 14.47 29.63
N VAL A 27 -5.67 14.86 29.69
CA VAL A 27 -6.25 15.78 28.71
C VAL A 27 -5.58 17.16 28.82
N GLY A 28 -5.13 17.65 27.68
CA GLY A 28 -4.43 18.95 27.60
C GLY A 28 -2.92 18.88 27.72
N ASP A 29 -2.34 17.73 28.05
CA ASP A 29 -0.89 17.57 28.06
C ASP A 29 -0.31 17.72 26.66
N CYS A 30 0.82 18.44 26.56
CA CYS A 30 1.65 18.47 25.36
C CYS A 30 2.67 17.34 25.43
N VAL A 31 2.56 16.37 24.56
CA VAL A 31 3.43 15.19 24.55
C VAL A 31 4.20 15.07 23.24
N GLU A 32 5.45 14.62 23.33
CA GLU A 32 6.24 14.28 22.13
C GLU A 32 5.75 12.96 21.55
N GLY A 33 5.38 12.96 20.25
CA GLY A 33 5.05 11.77 19.51
C GLY A 33 6.28 11.20 18.79
N ARG A 34 6.59 9.90 18.98
CA ARG A 34 7.63 9.19 18.24
C ARG A 34 7.04 7.99 17.49
N ILE A 35 7.24 7.98 16.16
CA ILE A 35 6.84 6.88 15.30
C ILE A 35 7.87 5.76 15.46
N ASP A 36 7.40 4.51 15.53
CA ASP A 36 8.21 3.33 15.29
C ASP A 36 8.56 3.30 13.79
N TRP A 37 9.76 3.81 13.48
CA TRP A 37 10.15 4.04 12.09
C TRP A 37 10.37 2.73 11.34
N ASP A 38 10.95 1.71 11.98
CA ASP A 38 11.24 0.44 11.34
C ASP A 38 9.93 -0.25 10.94
N LEU A 39 8.96 -0.30 11.85
CA LEU A 39 7.63 -0.81 11.56
C LEU A 39 6.89 0.01 10.49
N ARG A 40 6.99 1.35 10.55
CA ARG A 40 6.40 2.24 9.56
C ARG A 40 7.01 2.00 8.19
N PHE A 41 8.34 1.94 8.10
CA PHE A 41 9.06 1.77 6.85
C PHE A 41 8.78 0.40 6.22
N MET A 42 8.79 -0.67 7.01
CA MET A 42 8.38 -2.00 6.55
C MET A 42 6.97 -1.98 5.93
N LYS A 43 6.01 -1.32 6.57
CA LYS A 43 4.64 -1.19 6.01
C LYS A 43 4.61 -0.35 4.73
N MET A 44 5.45 0.67 4.61
CA MET A 44 5.59 1.46 3.37
C MET A 44 6.17 0.62 2.24
N GLN A 45 7.16 -0.25 2.52
CA GLN A 45 7.72 -1.20 1.55
C GLN A 45 6.65 -2.14 1.02
N GLN A 46 5.89 -2.78 1.92
CA GLN A 46 4.78 -3.68 1.56
C GLN A 46 3.72 -2.95 0.71
N HIS A 47 3.31 -1.76 1.13
CA HIS A 47 2.27 -1.00 0.44
C HIS A 47 2.71 -0.53 -0.95
N THR A 48 3.95 -0.06 -1.09
CA THR A 48 4.46 0.34 -2.41
C THR A 48 4.65 -0.86 -3.33
N GLY A 49 5.10 -2.00 -2.79
CA GLY A 49 5.15 -3.27 -3.51
C GLY A 49 3.79 -3.73 -4.00
N GLU A 50 2.74 -3.58 -3.17
CA GLU A 50 1.35 -3.86 -3.56
C GLU A 50 0.93 -3.03 -4.78
N HIS A 51 1.23 -1.73 -4.79
CA HIS A 51 0.91 -0.87 -5.93
C HIS A 51 1.57 -1.34 -7.22
N ILE A 52 2.85 -1.72 -7.18
CA ILE A 52 3.57 -2.24 -8.34
C ILE A 52 2.91 -3.52 -8.85
N VAL A 53 2.67 -4.49 -7.95
CA VAL A 53 2.06 -5.78 -8.32
C VAL A 53 0.63 -5.60 -8.84
N SER A 54 -0.18 -4.79 -8.16
CA SER A 54 -1.56 -4.51 -8.59
C SER A 54 -1.63 -3.78 -9.93
N GLY A 55 -0.72 -2.84 -10.17
CA GLY A 55 -0.62 -2.14 -11.45
C GLY A 55 -0.21 -3.07 -12.59
N LEU A 56 0.75 -3.98 -12.36
CA LEU A 56 1.16 -5.00 -13.33
C LEU A 56 0.04 -5.99 -13.65
N VAL A 57 -0.68 -6.47 -12.62
CA VAL A 57 -1.83 -7.36 -12.79
C VAL A 57 -2.94 -6.66 -13.57
N HIS A 58 -3.24 -5.40 -13.23
CA HIS A 58 -4.23 -4.62 -13.96
C HIS A 58 -3.83 -4.39 -15.43
N LYS A 59 -2.59 -4.01 -15.67
CA LYS A 59 -2.07 -3.75 -17.02
C LYS A 59 -2.09 -5.00 -17.91
N ARG A 60 -1.79 -6.18 -17.33
CA ARG A 60 -1.67 -7.42 -18.08
C ARG A 60 -3.01 -8.12 -18.31
N PHE A 61 -3.88 -8.14 -17.30
CA PHE A 61 -5.09 -8.96 -17.30
C PHE A 61 -6.38 -8.11 -17.23
N GLY A 62 -6.30 -6.81 -16.95
CA GLY A 62 -7.46 -5.97 -16.66
C GLY A 62 -8.08 -6.23 -15.28
N TYR A 63 -7.48 -7.07 -14.44
CA TYR A 63 -8.04 -7.42 -13.14
C TYR A 63 -7.84 -6.29 -12.12
N GLN A 64 -8.79 -6.22 -11.18
CA GLN A 64 -8.77 -5.26 -10.09
C GLN A 64 -8.30 -5.93 -8.79
N ASN A 65 -7.50 -5.23 -8.00
CA ASN A 65 -7.28 -5.58 -6.61
C ASN A 65 -8.53 -5.16 -5.81
N VAL A 66 -9.34 -6.14 -5.43
CA VAL A 66 -10.62 -5.96 -4.71
C VAL A 66 -10.47 -6.15 -3.19
N GLY A 67 -9.29 -6.49 -2.72
CA GLY A 67 -8.98 -6.63 -1.29
C GLY A 67 -7.49 -6.56 -1.04
N PHE A 68 -7.09 -5.72 -0.07
CA PHE A 68 -5.72 -5.62 0.39
C PHE A 68 -5.67 -5.69 1.91
N HIS A 69 -4.86 -6.58 2.44
CA HIS A 69 -4.65 -6.72 3.86
C HIS A 69 -3.16 -6.65 4.18
N LEU A 70 -2.79 -5.67 5.00
CA LEU A 70 -1.43 -5.45 5.46
C LEU A 70 -1.28 -6.00 6.88
N GLY A 71 -0.95 -7.28 6.97
CA GLY A 71 -0.78 -8.00 8.22
C GLY A 71 0.50 -7.63 8.99
N SER A 72 0.75 -8.36 10.07
CA SER A 72 1.98 -8.24 10.86
C SER A 72 3.14 -9.04 10.26
N GLU A 73 2.86 -10.13 9.56
CA GLU A 73 3.86 -11.07 9.04
C GLU A 73 3.89 -11.10 7.51
N ASP A 74 2.77 -10.84 6.86
CA ASP A 74 2.65 -10.82 5.40
C ASP A 74 1.63 -9.77 4.94
N CYS A 75 1.53 -9.60 3.63
CA CYS A 75 0.39 -8.91 3.06
C CYS A 75 -0.30 -9.75 1.98
N THR A 76 -1.60 -9.57 1.83
CA THR A 76 -2.38 -10.28 0.84
C THR A 76 -3.14 -9.32 -0.07
N MET A 77 -3.24 -9.70 -1.35
CA MET A 77 -4.00 -9.00 -2.39
C MET A 77 -5.02 -9.96 -2.98
N ASP A 78 -6.26 -9.52 -3.10
CA ASP A 78 -7.34 -10.29 -3.74
C ASP A 78 -7.63 -9.71 -5.11
N PHE A 79 -7.45 -10.49 -6.15
CA PHE A 79 -7.75 -10.12 -7.53
C PHE A 79 -9.03 -10.79 -8.01
N ASN A 80 -9.84 -10.08 -8.82
CA ASN A 80 -11.12 -10.55 -9.34
C ASN A 80 -11.00 -11.40 -10.61
N GLY A 81 -9.86 -12.08 -10.80
CA GLY A 81 -9.63 -12.98 -11.91
C GLY A 81 -8.63 -14.07 -11.56
N GLU A 82 -8.55 -15.11 -12.40
CA GLU A 82 -7.65 -16.23 -12.21
C GLU A 82 -6.24 -15.87 -12.73
N ILE A 83 -5.24 -16.13 -11.92
CA ILE A 83 -3.81 -15.96 -12.25
C ILE A 83 -3.10 -17.27 -11.90
N THR A 84 -2.35 -17.81 -12.84
CA THR A 84 -1.59 -19.04 -12.65
C THR A 84 -0.31 -18.80 -11.84
N LYS A 85 0.29 -19.89 -11.35
CA LYS A 85 1.60 -19.80 -10.64
C LYS A 85 2.72 -19.29 -11.55
N GLU A 86 2.67 -19.65 -12.82
CA GLU A 86 3.64 -19.21 -13.83
C GLU A 86 3.52 -17.69 -14.06
N GLU A 87 2.30 -17.19 -14.24
CA GLU A 87 2.04 -15.76 -14.41
C GLU A 87 2.41 -14.95 -13.16
N ILE A 88 2.19 -15.49 -11.95
CA ILE A 88 2.64 -14.86 -10.70
C ILE A 88 4.16 -14.72 -10.65
N ARG A 89 4.93 -15.71 -11.13
CA ARG A 89 6.39 -15.62 -11.21
C ARG A 89 6.84 -14.55 -12.20
N GLU A 90 6.16 -14.41 -13.32
CA GLU A 90 6.45 -13.34 -14.29
C GLU A 90 6.13 -11.96 -13.72
N ILE A 91 5.01 -11.82 -13.00
CA ILE A 91 4.67 -10.59 -12.28
C ILE A 91 5.72 -10.26 -11.20
N GLU A 92 6.14 -11.26 -10.42
CA GLU A 92 7.19 -11.09 -9.40
C GLU A 92 8.50 -10.59 -10.03
N TRP A 93 8.90 -11.19 -11.14
CA TRP A 93 10.12 -10.80 -11.85
C TRP A 93 10.04 -9.36 -12.37
N GLU A 94 8.92 -8.99 -12.99
CA GLU A 94 8.71 -7.64 -13.51
C GLU A 94 8.58 -6.61 -12.37
N ALA A 95 7.97 -6.97 -11.25
CA ALA A 95 7.89 -6.12 -10.07
C ALA A 95 9.28 -5.81 -9.49
N ASN A 96 10.18 -6.80 -9.46
CA ASN A 96 11.56 -6.59 -9.01
C ASN A 96 12.38 -5.74 -10.00
N ARG A 97 12.03 -5.70 -11.28
CA ARG A 97 12.64 -4.74 -12.22
C ARG A 97 12.32 -3.30 -11.84
N ALA A 98 11.10 -3.01 -11.34
CA ALA A 98 10.79 -1.68 -10.81
C ALA A 98 11.70 -1.32 -9.63
N VAL A 99 11.95 -2.28 -8.73
CA VAL A 99 12.85 -2.09 -7.58
C VAL A 99 14.27 -1.76 -8.04
N VAL A 100 14.81 -2.55 -8.98
CA VAL A 100 16.17 -2.35 -9.52
C VAL A 100 16.30 -1.00 -10.24
N ARG A 101 15.26 -0.55 -10.92
CA ARG A 101 15.25 0.75 -11.63
C ARG A 101 15.25 1.94 -10.69
N ASN A 102 14.92 1.75 -9.43
CA ASN A 102 14.90 2.78 -8.38
C ASN A 102 14.13 4.05 -8.79
N LEU A 103 12.89 3.85 -9.26
CA LEU A 103 12.03 4.92 -9.76
C LEU A 103 11.51 5.79 -8.60
N GLU A 104 11.34 7.07 -8.85
CA GLU A 104 10.69 7.97 -7.90
C GLU A 104 9.19 7.61 -7.76
N VAL A 105 8.69 7.62 -6.53
CA VAL A 105 7.28 7.45 -6.21
C VAL A 105 6.67 8.84 -6.02
N GLU A 106 6.00 9.30 -7.05
CA GLU A 106 5.44 10.65 -7.11
C GLU A 106 4.10 10.72 -6.37
N VAL A 107 3.91 11.82 -5.64
CA VAL A 107 2.64 12.13 -4.97
C VAL A 107 2.14 13.47 -5.44
N THR A 108 0.94 13.48 -6.01
CA THR A 108 0.30 14.70 -6.52
C THR A 108 -1.11 14.87 -5.99
N TYR A 109 -1.60 16.11 -6.04
CA TYR A 109 -2.96 16.48 -5.70
C TYR A 109 -3.57 17.25 -6.88
N PRO A 110 -3.92 16.54 -7.97
CA PRO A 110 -4.42 17.18 -9.17
C PRO A 110 -5.77 17.86 -8.93
N ASP A 111 -6.03 18.92 -9.68
CA ASP A 111 -7.34 19.55 -9.70
C ASP A 111 -8.38 18.67 -10.42
N GLN A 112 -9.65 19.03 -10.31
CA GLN A 112 -10.74 18.26 -10.90
C GLN A 112 -10.66 18.13 -12.43
N LYS A 113 -10.11 19.15 -13.13
CA LYS A 113 -9.98 19.11 -14.59
C LYS A 113 -8.95 18.08 -15.02
N VAL A 114 -7.83 18.01 -14.30
CA VAL A 114 -6.79 17.01 -14.52
C VAL A 114 -7.30 15.61 -14.18
N LEU A 115 -8.02 15.46 -13.06
CA LEU A 115 -8.58 14.16 -12.65
C LEU A 115 -9.56 13.58 -13.67
N GLN A 116 -10.35 14.41 -14.38
CA GLN A 116 -11.27 13.95 -15.42
C GLN A 116 -10.58 13.33 -16.64
N THR A 117 -9.32 13.65 -16.87
CA THR A 117 -8.52 13.15 -18.01
C THR A 117 -7.47 12.13 -17.58
N LEU A 118 -7.18 12.04 -16.27
CA LEU A 118 -6.19 11.11 -15.74
C LEU A 118 -6.78 9.70 -15.65
N VAL A 119 -6.07 8.74 -16.24
CA VAL A 119 -6.40 7.33 -16.05
C VAL A 119 -5.68 6.83 -14.80
N TYR A 120 -6.44 6.50 -13.76
CA TYR A 120 -5.89 5.98 -12.50
C TYR A 120 -6.79 4.90 -11.91
N ARG A 121 -6.21 4.03 -11.10
CA ARG A 121 -6.95 3.04 -10.30
C ARG A 121 -7.49 3.68 -9.03
N SER A 122 -8.66 3.27 -8.61
CA SER A 122 -9.21 3.61 -7.30
C SER A 122 -9.96 2.43 -6.73
N LYS A 123 -9.86 2.20 -5.43
CA LYS A 123 -10.62 1.16 -4.71
C LYS A 123 -11.94 1.70 -4.15
N ILE A 124 -12.06 3.01 -4.03
CA ILE A 124 -13.23 3.70 -3.46
C ILE A 124 -13.50 5.00 -4.24
N GLU A 125 -14.73 5.46 -4.21
CA GLU A 125 -15.04 6.84 -4.59
C GLU A 125 -14.48 7.79 -3.51
N ILE A 126 -13.75 8.80 -3.93
CA ILE A 126 -13.12 9.77 -3.04
C ILE A 126 -13.85 11.11 -3.20
N GLU A 127 -14.47 11.56 -2.11
CA GLU A 127 -15.02 12.90 -2.04
C GLU A 127 -13.92 13.91 -1.66
N GLY A 128 -13.89 15.06 -2.33
CA GLY A 128 -12.94 16.13 -2.04
C GLY A 128 -11.62 16.02 -2.79
N GLN A 129 -10.52 16.34 -2.13
CA GLN A 129 -9.19 16.36 -2.74
C GLN A 129 -8.63 14.95 -2.91
N VAL A 130 -8.40 14.54 -4.14
CA VAL A 130 -7.83 13.22 -4.46
C VAL A 130 -6.30 13.30 -4.42
N ARG A 131 -5.68 12.39 -3.64
CA ARG A 131 -4.23 12.19 -3.64
C ARG A 131 -3.89 11.06 -4.60
N ILE A 132 -3.09 11.35 -5.62
CA ILE A 132 -2.61 10.39 -6.62
C ILE A 132 -1.17 10.01 -6.29
N VAL A 133 -0.93 8.70 -6.27
CA VAL A 133 0.41 8.10 -6.18
C VAL A 133 0.73 7.50 -7.54
N THR A 134 1.87 7.91 -8.11
CA THR A 134 2.35 7.44 -9.41
C THR A 134 3.68 6.72 -9.24
N ILE A 135 3.76 5.50 -9.72
CA ILE A 135 5.00 4.76 -9.93
C ILE A 135 5.16 4.67 -11.46
N PRO A 136 6.06 5.45 -12.07
CA PRO A 136 6.15 5.57 -13.53
C PRO A 136 6.20 4.22 -14.23
N GLU A 137 5.37 4.02 -15.24
CA GLU A 137 5.18 2.80 -16.03
C GLU A 137 4.49 1.63 -15.30
N TYR A 138 4.38 1.66 -13.97
CA TYR A 138 3.83 0.54 -13.18
C TYR A 138 2.44 0.81 -12.64
N ASP A 139 2.21 1.96 -12.00
CA ASP A 139 0.92 2.25 -11.40
C ASP A 139 0.61 3.75 -11.30
N VAL A 140 -0.66 4.10 -11.46
CA VAL A 140 -1.25 5.39 -11.11
C VAL A 140 -2.49 5.11 -10.30
N CYS A 141 -2.52 5.49 -9.03
CA CYS A 141 -3.59 5.09 -8.13
C CYS A 141 -3.95 6.18 -7.13
N ALA A 142 -5.25 6.33 -6.86
CA ALA A 142 -5.72 7.15 -5.77
C ALA A 142 -5.47 6.42 -4.43
N CYS A 143 -4.61 6.99 -3.59
CA CYS A 143 -4.20 6.38 -2.33
C CYS A 143 -3.80 7.43 -1.28
N CYS A 144 -4.28 7.27 -0.05
CA CYS A 144 -4.01 8.19 1.07
C CYS A 144 -2.87 7.73 1.99
N ALA A 145 -2.49 6.45 1.96
CA ALA A 145 -1.51 5.90 2.87
C ALA A 145 -0.05 6.22 2.47
N PRO A 146 0.91 6.11 3.40
CA PRO A 146 2.32 6.37 3.13
C PRO A 146 2.97 5.34 2.19
N HIS A 147 3.92 5.82 1.39
CA HIS A 147 4.77 5.03 0.49
C HIS A 147 6.25 5.33 0.73
N VAL A 148 7.13 4.47 0.23
CA VAL A 148 8.56 4.78 0.10
C VAL A 148 8.77 5.89 -0.95
N LYS A 149 9.90 6.57 -0.92
CA LYS A 149 10.19 7.66 -1.87
C LYS A 149 10.66 7.14 -3.23
N GLN A 150 11.36 6.03 -3.22
CA GLN A 150 11.91 5.40 -4.43
C GLN A 150 11.65 3.89 -4.37
N THR A 151 11.41 3.27 -5.52
CA THR A 151 11.12 1.83 -5.59
C THR A 151 12.25 0.95 -5.10
N GLY A 152 13.50 1.41 -5.16
CA GLY A 152 14.67 0.70 -4.60
C GLY A 152 14.61 0.53 -3.08
N GLU A 153 13.92 1.44 -2.37
CA GLU A 153 13.72 1.34 -0.91
C GLU A 153 12.80 0.16 -0.52
N ILE A 154 12.07 -0.43 -1.47
CA ILE A 154 11.26 -1.63 -1.24
C ILE A 154 12.15 -2.82 -0.86
N GLY A 155 13.38 -2.87 -1.39
CA GLY A 155 14.29 -3.99 -1.23
C GLY A 155 13.99 -5.11 -2.22
N GLN A 156 13.22 -6.13 -1.82
CA GLN A 156 12.80 -7.22 -2.69
C GLN A 156 11.28 -7.41 -2.59
N ILE A 157 10.65 -7.79 -3.70
CA ILE A 157 9.24 -8.22 -3.73
C ILE A 157 9.22 -9.73 -3.96
N ARG A 158 8.56 -10.47 -3.05
CA ARG A 158 8.34 -11.92 -3.15
C ARG A 158 6.86 -12.23 -3.13
N LEU A 159 6.36 -12.92 -4.17
CA LEU A 159 4.99 -13.43 -4.23
C LEU A 159 5.01 -14.90 -3.77
N THR A 160 4.77 -15.09 -2.47
CA THR A 160 5.02 -16.37 -1.78
C THR A 160 3.90 -17.40 -1.96
N GLY A 161 2.71 -16.94 -2.36
CA GLY A 161 1.58 -17.84 -2.54
C GLY A 161 0.52 -17.26 -3.47
N VAL A 162 -0.19 -18.16 -4.17
CA VAL A 162 -1.40 -17.86 -4.92
C VAL A 162 -2.42 -18.97 -4.67
N GLN A 163 -3.63 -18.61 -4.32
CA GLN A 163 -4.72 -19.54 -4.06
C GLN A 163 -6.05 -19.01 -4.59
N ARG A 164 -6.97 -19.89 -4.96
CA ARG A 164 -8.32 -19.48 -5.35
C ARG A 164 -9.05 -18.81 -4.19
N TYR A 165 -9.67 -17.69 -4.47
CA TYR A 165 -10.40 -16.92 -3.47
C TYR A 165 -11.53 -16.10 -4.08
N LYS A 166 -12.76 -16.31 -3.63
CA LYS A 166 -13.97 -15.51 -3.97
C LYS A 166 -14.15 -15.20 -5.48
N GLY A 167 -13.98 -16.20 -6.34
CA GLY A 167 -14.14 -16.02 -7.80
C GLY A 167 -12.91 -15.46 -8.51
N GLY A 168 -11.80 -15.35 -7.83
CA GLY A 168 -10.49 -14.96 -8.36
C GLY A 168 -9.37 -15.61 -7.58
N VAL A 169 -8.31 -14.87 -7.31
CA VAL A 169 -7.16 -15.36 -6.55
C VAL A 169 -6.78 -14.42 -5.41
N ARG A 170 -6.29 -15.01 -4.33
CA ARG A 170 -5.53 -14.33 -3.28
C ARG A 170 -4.04 -14.59 -3.49
N VAL A 171 -3.28 -13.53 -3.55
CA VAL A 171 -1.81 -13.55 -3.65
C VAL A 171 -1.23 -13.08 -2.33
N THR A 172 -0.28 -13.85 -1.78
CA THR A 172 0.50 -13.48 -0.60
C THR A 172 1.83 -12.88 -1.04
N MET A 173 2.21 -11.77 -0.43
CA MET A 173 3.41 -11.02 -0.76
C MET A 173 4.21 -10.65 0.48
N LEU A 174 5.52 -10.61 0.33
CA LEU A 174 6.48 -10.03 1.27
C LEU A 174 7.36 -9.03 0.53
N CYS A 175 7.66 -7.90 1.18
CA CYS A 175 8.63 -6.91 0.71
C CYS A 175 9.64 -6.61 1.82
N GLY A 176 10.85 -6.20 1.42
CA GLY A 176 11.93 -5.86 2.34
C GLY A 176 13.15 -6.77 2.17
N PHE A 177 13.96 -6.82 3.21
CA PHE A 177 15.19 -7.63 3.28
C PHE A 177 15.04 -8.76 4.28
#